data_953f2f62a4d29aad2b595be63fb56168
#
_entry.id   953f2f62a4d29aad2b595be63fb56168
#
_cell.length_a   1.000
_cell.length_b   1.000
_cell.length_c   1.000
_cell.angle_alpha   90.00
_cell.angle_beta   90.00
_cell.angle_gamma   90.00
#
_symmetry.space_group_name_H-M   'P 1'
#
loop_
_entity.id
_entity.type
_entity.pdbx_description
1 polymer ?
#
loop_
_entity_poly.entity_id
_entity_poly.type
_entity_poly.pdbx_seq_one_letter_code
_entity_poly.pdbx_strand_id
1 'polypeptide(L)'
;MTEREKMINGALYDPSDPELEQLRLNARKLARKYNRTDEDQPEEQAEILRKLLPATKQFPYLQAPVYFDYGCNTFFGKYSFVNFNFTCLDVCEVHIGDNVMIGPNVTLATPMHPLLPEERNIQKREDGSIYNLEYAKPITIKDNCWLASNVVVCGGVTIGEGCVIGAGSVVTRDIPPYSLAAGNPCRVIRQITEKDRMETAICQDCGKRPQENAPAAKQSA
;
A
#
# COMPACT_ATOMS: atom_id res chain seq x y z
N MET A 1 -3.44 20.82 21.90
CA MET A 1 -3.33 19.80 20.80
C MET A 1 -1.94 19.22 20.87
N THR A 2 -1.82 17.92 21.10
CA THR A 2 -0.53 17.21 21.11
C THR A 2 0.03 17.10 19.69
N GLU A 3 1.32 16.77 19.53
CA GLU A 3 1.91 16.56 18.20
C GLU A 3 1.21 15.42 17.46
N ARG A 4 0.78 14.37 18.17
CA ARG A 4 -0.02 13.30 17.61
C ARG A 4 -1.39 13.75 17.10
N GLU A 5 -2.09 14.59 17.85
CA GLU A 5 -3.36 15.17 17.40
C GLU A 5 -3.16 16.05 16.17
N LYS A 6 -2.10 16.86 16.11
CA LYS A 6 -1.75 17.64 14.93
C LYS A 6 -1.51 16.75 13.72
N MET A 7 -0.69 15.71 13.88
CA MET A 7 -0.34 14.73 12.85
C MET A 7 -1.58 14.10 12.21
N ILE A 8 -2.49 13.57 13.01
CA ILE A 8 -3.72 12.91 12.54
C ILE A 8 -4.68 13.89 11.88
N ASN A 9 -4.75 15.13 12.37
CA ASN A 9 -5.62 16.18 11.82
C ASN A 9 -5.01 16.92 10.62
N GLY A 10 -3.84 16.51 10.12
CA GLY A 10 -3.21 17.11 8.95
C GLY A 10 -2.61 18.49 9.18
N ALA A 11 -2.42 18.89 10.41
CA ALA A 11 -1.70 20.12 10.79
C ALA A 11 -0.18 19.88 10.75
N LEU A 12 0.58 20.98 10.71
CA LEU A 12 2.04 20.92 10.89
C LEU A 12 2.37 20.41 12.30
N TYR A 13 3.22 19.41 12.37
CA TYR A 13 3.63 18.75 13.61
C TYR A 13 5.14 18.47 13.59
N ASP A 14 5.68 18.25 14.78
CA ASP A 14 7.08 17.86 14.98
C ASP A 14 7.19 16.33 15.08
N PRO A 15 7.78 15.64 14.09
CA PRO A 15 7.93 14.18 14.12
C PRO A 15 8.94 13.68 15.17
N SER A 16 9.74 14.57 15.76
CA SER A 16 10.69 14.23 16.84
C SER A 16 10.05 14.20 18.24
N ASP A 17 8.73 14.39 18.35
CA ASP A 17 8.01 14.22 19.60
C ASP A 17 8.23 12.80 20.17
N PRO A 18 8.54 12.68 21.48
CA PRO A 18 8.88 11.38 22.09
C PRO A 18 7.76 10.33 21.99
N GLU A 19 6.48 10.71 22.04
CA GLU A 19 5.36 9.77 21.84
C GLU A 19 5.38 9.22 20.42
N LEU A 20 5.56 10.07 19.43
CA LEU A 20 5.61 9.69 18.02
C LEU A 20 6.82 8.81 17.70
N GLU A 21 7.99 9.14 18.22
CA GLU A 21 9.19 8.32 18.06
C GLU A 21 9.00 6.92 18.64
N GLN A 22 8.41 6.83 19.84
CA GLN A 22 8.17 5.54 20.48
C GLN A 22 7.16 4.69 19.71
N LEU A 23 6.09 5.29 19.20
CA LEU A 23 5.10 4.60 18.35
C LEU A 23 5.74 4.04 17.07
N ARG A 24 6.51 4.85 16.35
CA ARG A 24 7.23 4.41 15.15
C ARG A 24 8.22 3.29 15.46
N LEU A 25 8.99 3.43 16.53
CA LEU A 25 9.95 2.41 16.94
C LEU A 25 9.27 1.05 17.21
N ASN A 26 8.13 1.09 17.90
CA ASN A 26 7.35 -0.11 18.21
C ASN A 26 6.79 -0.77 16.95
N ALA A 27 6.19 0.02 16.06
CA ALA A 27 5.66 -0.48 14.78
C ALA A 27 6.74 -1.13 13.92
N ARG A 28 7.90 -0.46 13.79
CA ARG A 28 9.05 -0.99 13.01
C ARG A 28 9.66 -2.24 13.63
N LYS A 29 9.63 -2.39 14.96
CA LYS A 29 10.03 -3.64 15.63
C LYS A 29 9.06 -4.78 15.31
N LEU A 30 7.76 -4.52 15.36
CA LEU A 30 6.71 -5.50 15.04
C LEU A 30 6.77 -5.91 13.57
N ALA A 31 6.88 -4.96 12.64
CA ALA A 31 7.02 -5.24 11.22
C ALA A 31 8.28 -6.10 10.93
N ARG A 32 9.43 -5.79 11.57
CA ARG A 32 10.62 -6.63 11.44
C ARG A 32 10.44 -8.04 12.00
N LYS A 33 9.68 -8.18 13.10
CA LYS A 33 9.36 -9.51 13.65
C LYS A 33 8.48 -10.27 12.68
N TYR A 34 7.41 -9.65 12.15
CA TYR A 34 6.54 -10.22 11.13
C TYR A 34 7.33 -10.71 9.90
N ASN A 35 8.22 -9.87 9.38
CA ASN A 35 9.03 -10.17 8.21
C ASN A 35 10.05 -11.32 8.39
N ARG A 36 10.25 -11.78 9.62
CA ARG A 36 11.15 -12.90 9.97
C ARG A 36 10.39 -14.15 10.42
N THR A 37 9.08 -14.06 10.56
CA THR A 37 8.22 -15.19 10.91
C THR A 37 7.90 -15.96 9.64
N ASP A 38 8.11 -17.27 9.66
CA ASP A 38 7.86 -18.13 8.50
C ASP A 38 6.36 -18.23 8.19
N GLU A 39 6.03 -18.51 6.93
CA GLU A 39 4.63 -18.55 6.46
C GLU A 39 3.83 -19.72 7.05
N ASP A 40 4.50 -20.74 7.55
CA ASP A 40 3.90 -21.88 8.26
C ASP A 40 3.65 -21.63 9.76
N GLN A 41 3.83 -20.38 10.24
CA GLN A 41 3.60 -19.95 11.62
C GLN A 41 2.44 -18.95 11.72
N PRO A 42 1.20 -19.30 11.28
CA PRO A 42 0.09 -18.34 11.15
C PRO A 42 -0.39 -17.77 12.49
N GLU A 43 -0.28 -18.51 13.61
CA GLU A 43 -0.65 -18.01 14.94
C GLU A 43 0.29 -16.91 15.41
N GLU A 44 1.59 -17.06 15.18
CA GLU A 44 2.58 -16.03 15.54
C GLU A 44 2.42 -14.80 14.66
N GLN A 45 2.22 -14.98 13.35
CA GLN A 45 1.91 -13.88 12.43
C GLN A 45 0.67 -13.10 12.88
N ALA A 46 -0.42 -13.80 13.22
CA ALA A 46 -1.65 -13.17 13.69
C ALA A 46 -1.45 -12.40 15.02
N GLU A 47 -0.65 -12.92 15.95
CA GLU A 47 -0.33 -12.23 17.21
C GLU A 47 0.44 -10.92 16.96
N ILE A 48 1.40 -10.94 16.03
CA ILE A 48 2.16 -9.76 15.66
C ILE A 48 1.25 -8.73 14.99
N LEU A 49 0.39 -9.16 14.07
CA LEU A 49 -0.54 -8.27 13.36
C LEU A 49 -1.55 -7.61 14.31
N ARG A 50 -2.05 -8.30 15.33
CA ARG A 50 -2.93 -7.69 16.36
C ARG A 50 -2.27 -6.51 17.05
N LYS A 51 -0.95 -6.56 17.23
CA LYS A 51 -0.18 -5.49 17.88
C LYS A 51 0.22 -4.39 16.90
N LEU A 52 0.52 -4.76 15.65
CA LEU A 52 0.93 -3.82 14.59
C LEU A 52 -0.25 -3.04 14.03
N LEU A 53 -1.39 -3.71 13.81
CA LEU A 53 -2.59 -3.16 13.19
C LEU A 53 -3.80 -3.22 14.16
N PRO A 54 -3.73 -2.55 15.32
CA PRO A 54 -4.72 -2.71 16.38
C PRO A 54 -6.14 -2.24 16.00
N ALA A 55 -6.26 -1.37 14.99
CA ALA A 55 -7.53 -0.87 14.49
C ALA A 55 -8.18 -1.81 13.46
N THR A 56 -7.47 -2.84 12.99
CA THR A 56 -7.97 -3.82 12.01
C THR A 56 -8.63 -4.98 12.73
N LYS A 57 -9.91 -5.25 12.41
CA LYS A 57 -10.70 -6.33 13.04
C LYS A 57 -10.46 -7.69 12.39
N GLN A 58 -10.33 -7.72 11.07
CA GLN A 58 -10.03 -8.91 10.29
C GLN A 58 -8.80 -8.65 9.45
N PHE A 59 -7.69 -9.36 9.74
CA PHE A 59 -6.43 -9.10 9.09
C PHE A 59 -6.45 -9.52 7.62
N PRO A 60 -5.85 -8.71 6.73
CA PRO A 60 -5.60 -9.12 5.36
C PRO A 60 -4.58 -10.26 5.33
N TYR A 61 -4.52 -10.98 4.21
CA TYR A 61 -3.37 -11.84 3.93
C TYR A 61 -2.20 -10.95 3.47
N LEU A 62 -1.16 -10.85 4.30
CA LEU A 62 0.03 -10.04 4.02
C LEU A 62 1.21 -10.94 3.68
N GLN A 63 1.79 -10.77 2.49
CA GLN A 63 3.05 -11.42 2.11
C GLN A 63 4.23 -10.56 2.55
N ALA A 64 5.10 -11.15 3.37
CA ALA A 64 6.32 -10.48 3.82
C ALA A 64 7.35 -10.31 2.67
N PRO A 65 8.20 -9.25 2.70
CA PRO A 65 8.27 -8.25 3.75
C PRO A 65 7.24 -7.12 3.59
N VAL A 66 6.83 -6.54 4.73
CA VAL A 66 5.96 -5.35 4.80
C VAL A 66 6.59 -4.28 5.69
N TYR A 67 6.27 -3.01 5.43
CA TYR A 67 6.82 -1.87 6.14
C TYR A 67 5.72 -0.90 6.54
N PHE A 68 5.72 -0.49 7.82
CA PHE A 68 4.79 0.48 8.37
C PHE A 68 5.55 1.54 9.17
N ASP A 69 5.07 2.78 9.13
CA ASP A 69 5.57 3.81 10.05
C ASP A 69 4.94 3.63 11.43
N TYR A 70 3.63 3.58 11.53
CA TYR A 70 2.91 3.48 12.81
C TYR A 70 2.07 2.21 12.91
N GLY A 71 1.51 1.69 11.84
CA GLY A 71 0.60 0.56 11.81
C GLY A 71 -0.77 0.85 12.43
N CYS A 72 -0.79 1.57 13.54
CA CYS A 72 -2.02 1.90 14.26
C CYS A 72 -2.95 2.88 13.52
N ASN A 73 -2.45 3.54 12.48
CA ASN A 73 -3.24 4.43 11.63
C ASN A 73 -3.71 3.75 10.34
N THR A 74 -3.49 2.45 10.19
CA THR A 74 -3.91 1.67 9.01
C THR A 74 -5.08 0.76 9.34
N PHE A 75 -6.13 0.85 8.53
CA PHE A 75 -7.39 0.14 8.68
C PHE A 75 -7.63 -0.72 7.45
N PHE A 76 -7.73 -2.03 7.63
CA PHE A 76 -8.08 -2.96 6.56
C PHE A 76 -9.50 -3.48 6.70
N GLY A 77 -10.19 -3.56 5.58
CA GLY A 77 -11.43 -4.29 5.41
C GLY A 77 -11.20 -5.80 5.26
N LYS A 78 -12.30 -6.53 5.05
CA LYS A 78 -12.30 -7.99 4.97
C LYS A 78 -11.72 -8.48 3.64
N TYR A 79 -11.12 -9.67 3.65
CA TYR A 79 -10.69 -10.41 2.45
C TYR A 79 -9.71 -9.65 1.56
N SER A 80 -9.00 -8.67 2.11
CA SER A 80 -7.98 -7.95 1.36
C SER A 80 -6.68 -8.76 1.32
N PHE A 81 -5.95 -8.62 0.22
CA PHE A 81 -4.68 -9.28 -0.05
C PHE A 81 -3.60 -8.25 -0.32
N VAL A 82 -2.43 -8.44 0.27
CA VAL A 82 -1.26 -7.56 0.09
C VAL A 82 -0.04 -8.40 -0.26
N ASN A 83 0.55 -8.10 -1.40
CA ASN A 83 1.72 -8.80 -1.92
C ASN A 83 3.02 -8.21 -1.36
N PHE A 84 4.17 -8.78 -1.73
CA PHE A 84 5.52 -8.50 -1.22
C PHE A 84 5.92 -7.02 -1.31
N ASN A 85 6.78 -6.57 -0.37
CA ASN A 85 7.38 -5.25 -0.32
C ASN A 85 6.35 -4.11 -0.21
N PHE A 86 5.24 -4.36 0.43
CA PHE A 86 4.26 -3.31 0.70
C PHE A 86 4.83 -2.31 1.70
N THR A 87 4.72 -1.02 1.37
CA THR A 87 5.14 0.08 2.24
C THR A 87 3.95 0.99 2.52
N CYS A 88 3.62 1.15 3.80
CA CYS A 88 2.59 2.06 4.27
C CYS A 88 3.19 3.09 5.23
N LEU A 89 3.36 4.30 4.75
CA LEU A 89 3.77 5.44 5.58
C LEU A 89 2.50 6.07 6.17
N ASP A 90 1.96 5.42 7.18
CA ASP A 90 0.68 5.76 7.80
C ASP A 90 0.82 6.83 8.91
N VAL A 91 1.43 7.93 8.55
CA VAL A 91 1.51 9.13 9.41
C VAL A 91 0.11 9.69 9.68
N CYS A 92 -0.74 9.74 8.66
CA CYS A 92 -2.18 9.98 8.79
C CYS A 92 -2.95 8.70 8.46
N GLU A 93 -4.26 8.70 8.65
CA GLU A 93 -5.08 7.50 8.45
C GLU A 93 -5.02 6.95 7.02
N VAL A 94 -4.91 5.63 6.90
CA VAL A 94 -4.99 4.87 5.67
C VAL A 94 -6.14 3.88 5.78
N HIS A 95 -7.18 4.09 5.00
CA HIS A 95 -8.36 3.23 4.95
C HIS A 95 -8.34 2.37 3.69
N ILE A 96 -8.30 1.06 3.86
CA ILE A 96 -8.35 0.06 2.80
C ILE A 96 -9.61 -0.76 2.99
N GLY A 97 -10.48 -0.75 1.99
CA GLY A 97 -11.80 -1.39 2.02
C GLY A 97 -11.77 -2.92 1.94
N ASP A 98 -12.95 -3.50 1.72
CA ASP A 98 -13.14 -4.94 1.58
C ASP A 98 -12.66 -5.43 0.18
N ASN A 99 -12.15 -6.67 0.09
CA ASN A 99 -11.74 -7.31 -1.16
C ASN A 99 -10.72 -6.49 -1.99
N VAL A 100 -9.85 -5.73 -1.34
CA VAL A 100 -8.80 -4.97 -2.04
C VAL A 100 -7.61 -5.87 -2.29
N MET A 101 -7.14 -5.89 -3.55
CA MET A 101 -5.92 -6.59 -3.96
C MET A 101 -4.79 -5.60 -4.19
N ILE A 102 -3.69 -5.78 -3.48
CA ILE A 102 -2.50 -4.93 -3.57
C ILE A 102 -1.34 -5.75 -4.09
N GLY A 103 -0.82 -5.37 -5.26
CA GLY A 103 0.33 -5.99 -5.92
C GLY A 103 1.66 -5.69 -5.21
N PRO A 104 2.76 -6.32 -5.64
CA PRO A 104 4.06 -6.12 -5.03
C PRO A 104 4.61 -4.71 -5.23
N ASN A 105 5.42 -4.25 -4.27
CA ASN A 105 6.08 -2.95 -4.26
C ASN A 105 5.10 -1.76 -4.29
N VAL A 106 3.89 -1.91 -3.78
CA VAL A 106 2.96 -0.79 -3.64
C VAL A 106 3.35 0.05 -2.43
N THR A 107 3.30 1.37 -2.62
CA THR A 107 3.57 2.35 -1.56
C THR A 107 2.35 3.25 -1.36
N LEU A 108 1.87 3.33 -0.12
CA LEU A 108 0.89 4.30 0.34
C LEU A 108 1.63 5.34 1.19
N ALA A 109 1.67 6.60 0.74
CA ALA A 109 2.47 7.64 1.38
C ALA A 109 1.58 8.82 1.82
N THR A 110 1.20 8.85 3.09
CA THR A 110 0.41 9.95 3.66
C THR A 110 1.25 11.18 4.02
N PRO A 111 2.56 11.06 4.44
CA PRO A 111 3.34 12.20 4.87
C PRO A 111 3.69 13.14 3.72
N MET A 112 3.76 14.41 4.06
CA MET A 112 4.10 15.51 3.18
C MET A 112 4.99 16.53 3.93
N HIS A 113 5.78 17.28 3.18
CA HIS A 113 6.57 18.37 3.72
C HIS A 113 6.15 19.70 3.10
N PRO A 114 6.34 20.83 3.79
CA PRO A 114 6.21 22.15 3.21
C PRO A 114 7.08 22.29 1.94
N LEU A 115 6.57 22.99 0.94
CA LEU A 115 7.28 23.15 -0.32
C LEU A 115 8.45 24.13 -0.21
N LEU A 116 8.34 25.14 0.65
CA LEU A 116 9.42 26.10 0.87
C LEU A 116 10.54 25.45 1.69
N PRO A 117 11.80 25.52 1.22
CA PRO A 117 12.94 24.91 1.93
C PRO A 117 13.09 25.39 3.36
N GLU A 118 12.89 26.67 3.62
CA GLU A 118 12.98 27.30 4.94
C GLU A 118 11.95 26.76 5.94
N GLU A 119 10.81 26.26 5.47
CA GLU A 119 9.78 25.64 6.31
C GLU A 119 10.04 24.14 6.51
N ARG A 120 10.64 23.47 5.52
CA ARG A 120 10.88 22.03 5.50
C ARG A 120 12.18 21.61 6.16
N ASN A 121 13.21 22.48 6.05
CA ASN A 121 14.55 22.13 6.53
C ASN A 121 14.59 22.02 8.06
N ILE A 122 15.64 21.36 8.54
CA ILE A 122 15.93 21.27 9.97
C ILE A 122 16.07 22.68 10.54
N GLN A 123 15.35 22.94 11.62
CA GLN A 123 15.37 24.17 12.39
C GLN A 123 15.97 23.90 13.77
N LYS A 124 16.41 24.95 14.45
CA LYS A 124 17.03 24.87 15.77
C LYS A 124 16.20 25.67 16.77
N ARG A 125 15.88 25.06 17.92
CA ARG A 125 15.23 25.74 19.03
C ARG A 125 16.22 26.54 19.86
N GLU A 126 15.73 27.39 20.75
CA GLU A 126 16.55 28.18 21.67
C GLU A 126 17.41 27.32 22.60
N ASP A 127 16.92 26.13 23.00
CA ASP A 127 17.64 25.17 23.83
C ASP A 127 18.70 24.38 23.07
N GLY A 128 18.85 24.62 21.76
CA GLY A 128 19.79 23.94 20.89
C GLY A 128 19.30 22.65 20.26
N SER A 129 18.13 22.16 20.63
CA SER A 129 17.51 20.98 19.98
C SER A 129 17.11 21.31 18.55
N ILE A 130 17.09 20.27 17.70
CA ILE A 130 16.72 20.38 16.28
C ILE A 130 15.35 19.77 16.06
N TYR A 131 14.63 20.29 15.08
CA TYR A 131 13.34 19.75 14.63
C TYR A 131 13.12 20.08 13.15
N ASN A 132 12.17 19.43 12.54
CA ASN A 132 11.58 19.81 11.26
C ASN A 132 10.06 19.66 11.36
N LEU A 133 9.34 20.27 10.43
CA LEU A 133 7.89 20.17 10.41
C LEU A 133 7.43 19.33 9.23
N GLU A 134 6.45 18.50 9.51
CA GLU A 134 5.75 17.66 8.55
C GLU A 134 4.25 17.88 8.68
N TYR A 135 3.50 17.46 7.67
CA TYR A 135 2.05 17.31 7.73
C TYR A 135 1.66 16.06 6.94
N ALA A 136 0.44 15.61 7.07
CA ALA A 136 -0.01 14.44 6.35
C ALA A 136 -1.45 14.61 5.86
N LYS A 137 -1.83 13.81 4.86
CA LYS A 137 -3.22 13.73 4.40
C LYS A 137 -3.61 12.25 4.31
N PRO A 138 -4.85 11.90 4.69
CA PRO A 138 -5.30 10.52 4.68
C PRO A 138 -5.35 9.95 3.26
N ILE A 139 -5.28 8.62 3.17
CA ILE A 139 -5.51 7.87 1.93
C ILE A 139 -6.72 6.96 2.14
N THR A 140 -7.60 6.92 1.15
CA THR A 140 -8.74 6.00 1.15
C THR A 140 -8.76 5.17 -0.13
N ILE A 141 -8.74 3.85 0.01
CA ILE A 141 -8.96 2.89 -1.06
C ILE A 141 -10.28 2.19 -0.76
N LYS A 142 -11.29 2.40 -1.61
CA LYS A 142 -12.61 1.81 -1.43
C LYS A 142 -12.61 0.32 -1.79
N ASP A 143 -13.75 -0.34 -1.56
CA ASP A 143 -13.92 -1.78 -1.76
C ASP A 143 -13.62 -2.23 -3.20
N ASN A 144 -13.24 -3.50 -3.35
CA ASN A 144 -13.10 -4.17 -4.65
C ASN A 144 -12.05 -3.54 -5.59
N CYS A 145 -11.08 -2.80 -5.04
CA CYS A 145 -10.01 -2.20 -5.83
C CYS A 145 -8.86 -3.18 -6.08
N TRP A 146 -8.22 -3.03 -7.23
CA TRP A 146 -6.95 -3.69 -7.54
C TRP A 146 -5.88 -2.67 -7.86
N LEU A 147 -4.84 -2.60 -7.03
CA LEU A 147 -3.62 -1.84 -7.27
C LEU A 147 -2.57 -2.81 -7.80
N ALA A 148 -2.14 -2.63 -9.04
CA ALA A 148 -1.11 -3.50 -9.62
C ALA A 148 0.29 -3.20 -9.07
N SER A 149 1.32 -3.90 -9.56
CA SER A 149 2.69 -3.77 -9.04
C SER A 149 3.26 -2.36 -9.17
N ASN A 150 4.08 -1.95 -8.20
CA ASN A 150 4.81 -0.66 -8.20
C ASN A 150 3.90 0.58 -8.26
N VAL A 151 2.68 0.50 -7.74
CA VAL A 151 1.79 1.68 -7.62
C VAL A 151 2.19 2.49 -6.41
N VAL A 152 2.25 3.81 -6.57
CA VAL A 152 2.42 4.78 -5.49
C VAL A 152 1.14 5.60 -5.35
N VAL A 153 0.58 5.66 -4.13
CA VAL A 153 -0.58 6.51 -3.81
C VAL A 153 -0.11 7.62 -2.88
N CYS A 154 -0.33 8.86 -3.29
CA CYS A 154 0.04 10.05 -2.52
C CYS A 154 -1.02 10.42 -1.50
N GLY A 155 -0.62 11.13 -0.44
CA GLY A 155 -1.51 11.62 0.60
C GLY A 155 -2.64 12.52 0.08
N GLY A 156 -3.83 12.34 0.64
CA GLY A 156 -5.04 13.07 0.27
C GLY A 156 -5.85 12.44 -0.86
N VAL A 157 -5.47 11.25 -1.34
CA VAL A 157 -6.13 10.57 -2.46
C VAL A 157 -7.22 9.62 -1.98
N THR A 158 -8.37 9.67 -2.65
CA THR A 158 -9.41 8.65 -2.59
C THR A 158 -9.48 7.88 -3.91
N ILE A 159 -9.30 6.55 -3.85
CA ILE A 159 -9.57 5.63 -4.96
C ILE A 159 -10.97 5.06 -4.77
N GLY A 160 -11.87 5.35 -5.71
CA GLY A 160 -13.26 4.90 -5.68
C GLY A 160 -13.40 3.38 -5.79
N GLU A 161 -14.58 2.87 -5.43
CA GLU A 161 -14.89 1.44 -5.45
C GLU A 161 -14.64 0.81 -6.84
N GLY A 162 -14.19 -0.44 -6.87
CA GLY A 162 -14.06 -1.23 -8.09
C GLY A 162 -13.02 -0.73 -9.08
N CYS A 163 -12.09 0.13 -8.64
CA CYS A 163 -11.04 0.66 -9.51
C CYS A 163 -9.91 -0.34 -9.75
N VAL A 164 -9.31 -0.26 -10.92
CA VAL A 164 -8.05 -0.92 -11.27
C VAL A 164 -6.99 0.13 -11.56
N ILE A 165 -5.90 0.09 -10.80
CA ILE A 165 -4.75 0.98 -10.98
C ILE A 165 -3.62 0.19 -11.64
N GLY A 166 -3.27 0.57 -12.87
CA GLY A 166 -2.23 -0.10 -13.66
C GLY A 166 -0.84 0.00 -13.04
N ALA A 167 0.01 -0.98 -13.33
CA ALA A 167 1.35 -1.08 -12.77
C ALA A 167 2.22 0.15 -13.05
N GLY A 168 3.09 0.52 -12.09
CA GLY A 168 3.98 1.67 -12.19
C GLY A 168 3.30 3.04 -12.11
N SER A 169 2.05 3.09 -11.69
CA SER A 169 1.29 4.35 -11.61
C SER A 169 1.62 5.14 -10.36
N VAL A 170 1.59 6.49 -10.49
CA VAL A 170 1.67 7.42 -9.37
C VAL A 170 0.35 8.18 -9.24
N VAL A 171 -0.46 7.81 -8.25
CA VAL A 171 -1.80 8.36 -8.03
C VAL A 171 -1.70 9.61 -7.17
N THR A 172 -1.92 10.77 -7.78
CA THR A 172 -1.80 12.10 -7.17
C THR A 172 -3.12 12.84 -7.03
N ARG A 173 -4.22 12.23 -7.45
CA ARG A 173 -5.59 12.78 -7.42
C ARG A 173 -6.59 11.66 -7.26
N ASP A 174 -7.78 12.00 -6.80
CA ASP A 174 -8.89 11.05 -6.67
C ASP A 174 -9.20 10.34 -7.99
N ILE A 175 -9.55 9.07 -7.87
CA ILE A 175 -9.99 8.21 -8.97
C ILE A 175 -11.47 7.89 -8.77
N PRO A 176 -12.36 8.24 -9.71
CA PRO A 176 -13.78 7.93 -9.59
C PRO A 176 -14.03 6.41 -9.63
N PRO A 177 -15.14 5.94 -9.02
CA PRO A 177 -15.45 4.50 -8.97
C PRO A 177 -15.44 3.82 -10.33
N TYR A 178 -15.17 2.52 -10.34
CA TYR A 178 -15.18 1.64 -11.52
C TYR A 178 -14.31 2.14 -12.68
N SER A 179 -13.14 2.71 -12.36
CA SER A 179 -12.20 3.26 -13.34
C SER A 179 -10.99 2.35 -13.53
N LEU A 180 -10.60 2.14 -14.78
CA LEU A 180 -9.25 1.72 -15.14
C LEU A 180 -8.40 2.99 -15.26
N ALA A 181 -7.39 3.13 -14.41
CA ALA A 181 -6.49 4.27 -14.39
C ALA A 181 -5.03 3.82 -14.41
N ALA A 182 -4.15 4.57 -15.07
CA ALA A 182 -2.72 4.24 -15.09
C ALA A 182 -1.84 5.46 -15.40
N GLY A 183 -0.53 5.30 -15.20
CA GLY A 183 0.51 6.23 -15.61
C GLY A 183 1.11 7.06 -14.48
N ASN A 184 2.10 7.88 -14.83
CA ASN A 184 2.74 8.85 -13.94
C ASN A 184 2.76 10.25 -14.63
N PRO A 185 1.94 11.20 -14.16
CA PRO A 185 0.91 11.04 -13.13
C PRO A 185 -0.27 10.16 -13.61
N CYS A 186 -0.87 9.40 -12.69
CA CYS A 186 -1.99 8.51 -13.00
C CYS A 186 -3.20 9.27 -13.52
N ARG A 187 -3.83 8.73 -14.57
CA ARG A 187 -5.04 9.28 -15.20
C ARG A 187 -6.04 8.16 -15.47
N VAL A 188 -7.32 8.49 -15.37
CA VAL A 188 -8.40 7.59 -15.81
C VAL A 188 -8.27 7.38 -17.31
N ILE A 189 -8.19 6.12 -17.72
CA ILE A 189 -8.15 5.69 -19.12
C ILE A 189 -9.56 5.49 -19.64
N ARG A 190 -10.38 4.76 -18.86
CA ARG A 190 -11.79 4.46 -19.19
C ARG A 190 -12.55 3.93 -17.97
N GLN A 191 -13.85 3.83 -18.08
CA GLN A 191 -14.69 3.10 -17.14
C GLN A 191 -14.56 1.59 -17.34
N ILE A 192 -14.68 0.85 -16.24
CA ILE A 192 -14.84 -0.61 -16.22
C ILE A 192 -16.33 -0.91 -16.35
N THR A 193 -16.68 -1.79 -17.26
CA THR A 193 -18.08 -2.10 -17.59
C THR A 193 -18.27 -3.62 -17.75
N GLU A 194 -19.50 -4.07 -17.99
CA GLU A 194 -19.80 -5.48 -18.28
C GLU A 194 -19.04 -6.04 -19.49
N LYS A 195 -18.53 -5.19 -20.38
CA LYS A 195 -17.68 -5.60 -21.50
C LYS A 195 -16.32 -6.13 -21.06
N ASP A 196 -15.91 -5.84 -19.83
CA ASP A 196 -14.66 -6.33 -19.22
C ASP A 196 -14.84 -7.72 -18.59
N ARG A 197 -16.05 -8.27 -18.62
CA ARG A 197 -16.31 -9.62 -18.12
C ARG A 197 -15.54 -10.63 -18.96
N MET A 198 -14.67 -11.36 -18.28
CA MET A 198 -14.03 -12.51 -18.89
C MET A 198 -15.04 -13.65 -18.93
N GLU A 199 -15.35 -14.15 -20.13
CA GLU A 199 -16.03 -15.44 -20.24
C GLU A 199 -15.11 -16.49 -19.60
N THR A 200 -15.66 -17.28 -18.67
CA THR A 200 -14.98 -18.45 -18.13
C THR A 200 -14.89 -19.51 -19.23
N ALA A 201 -14.13 -19.25 -20.27
CA ALA A 201 -13.58 -20.29 -21.11
C ALA A 201 -12.64 -21.09 -20.18
N ILE A 202 -13.16 -22.13 -19.55
CA ILE A 202 -12.31 -23.19 -19.01
C ILE A 202 -11.35 -23.51 -20.15
N CYS A 203 -10.08 -23.22 -19.94
CA CYS A 203 -9.05 -23.50 -20.92
C CYS A 203 -9.03 -25.03 -21.14
N GLN A 204 -9.84 -25.52 -22.06
CA GLN A 204 -9.87 -26.94 -22.46
C GLN A 204 -8.53 -27.35 -23.09
N ASP A 205 -7.67 -26.39 -23.42
CA ASP A 205 -6.36 -26.58 -24.04
C ASP A 205 -5.16 -26.44 -23.09
N CYS A 206 -5.33 -26.17 -21.82
CA CYS A 206 -4.20 -26.06 -20.85
C CYS A 206 -3.47 -27.42 -20.64
N GLY A 207 -3.93 -28.52 -21.25
CA GLY A 207 -3.27 -29.84 -21.18
C GLY A 207 -2.51 -30.25 -22.44
N LYS A 208 -2.62 -29.53 -23.55
CA LYS A 208 -1.94 -29.89 -24.81
C LYS A 208 -0.66 -29.06 -24.93
N ARG A 209 0.48 -29.67 -24.58
CA ARG A 209 1.79 -29.15 -25.04
C ARG A 209 1.81 -29.18 -26.55
N PRO A 210 2.33 -28.16 -27.27
CA PRO A 210 2.60 -28.30 -28.71
C PRO A 210 3.49 -29.51 -28.90
N GLN A 211 3.07 -30.46 -29.75
CA GLN A 211 3.97 -31.48 -30.18
C GLN A 211 5.07 -30.83 -30.98
N GLU A 212 6.29 -30.86 -30.46
CA GLU A 212 7.48 -30.47 -31.21
C GLU A 212 7.58 -31.41 -32.43
N ASN A 213 7.40 -30.84 -33.62
CA ASN A 213 7.71 -31.49 -34.85
C ASN A 213 9.22 -31.81 -34.90
N ALA A 214 9.58 -33.03 -34.56
CA ALA A 214 10.93 -33.50 -34.76
C ALA A 214 11.28 -33.44 -36.27
N PRO A 215 12.40 -32.80 -36.66
CA PRO A 215 12.79 -32.79 -38.05
C PRO A 215 13.14 -34.21 -38.50
N ALA A 216 12.52 -34.63 -39.62
CA ALA A 216 12.78 -35.91 -40.26
C ALA A 216 14.28 -36.05 -40.59
N ALA A 217 14.91 -37.08 -40.05
CA ALA A 217 16.29 -37.46 -40.39
C ALA A 217 16.36 -37.77 -41.87
N LYS A 218 17.10 -37.00 -42.65
CA LYS A 218 17.50 -37.34 -44.02
C LYS A 218 18.45 -38.51 -43.94
N GLN A 219 17.97 -39.67 -44.39
CA GLN A 219 18.85 -40.79 -44.74
C GLN A 219 19.54 -40.43 -46.07
N SER A 220 20.83 -40.26 -46.03
CA SER A 220 21.68 -40.20 -47.22
C SER A 220 22.21 -41.61 -47.54
N ALA A 221 21.95 -42.03 -48.76
CA ALA A 221 22.57 -43.17 -49.38
C ALA A 221 24.01 -42.90 -49.74
#